data_d8e8abbfcdf080ea84bbc73c4558018e
#
_entry.id   d8e8abbfcdf080ea84bbc73c4558018e
#
_cell.length_a   1.000
_cell.length_b   1.000
_cell.length_c   1.000
_cell.angle_alpha   90.00
_cell.angle_beta   90.00
_cell.angle_gamma   90.00
#
_symmetry.space_group_name_H-M   'P 1'
#
loop_
_entity.id
_entity.type
_entity.pdbx_description
1 polymer ?
#
loop_
_entity_poly.entity_id
_entity_poly.type
_entity_poly.pdbx_seq_one_letter_code
_entity_poly.pdbx_strand_id
1 'polypeptide(L)'
;MVFIMSVSIILLAHAAFQIRGGGKIIYIDLEEYSDPVEKADIVLVTHSHTDHCDPDKINRVRNSSTVLIAPEECRSKIGEVTPLKPGESMAIDGIKVKAVQAYNYKRFRSPGKPYHPKGMGVGYLISVEGKTIYHAGDTDFIPEMKELGTVDVALLPTGDTYTMDVKEGAEAALAINPKIAIPMHTWGKDTAEFKKRVEAKSSTRVVVLQEGEEYHLD
;
A
#
# COMPACT_ATOMS: atom_id res chain seq x y z
N MET A 1 -14.87 -26.14 15.72
CA MET A 1 -14.76 -25.70 14.33
C MET A 1 -13.78 -24.54 14.35
N VAL A 2 -12.54 -24.77 13.92
CA VAL A 2 -11.54 -23.69 13.83
C VAL A 2 -11.94 -22.91 12.59
N PHE A 3 -12.46 -21.69 12.76
CA PHE A 3 -12.58 -20.75 11.64
C PHE A 3 -11.16 -20.38 11.23
N ILE A 4 -10.70 -20.92 10.13
CA ILE A 4 -9.51 -20.37 9.46
C ILE A 4 -9.96 -19.01 8.94
N MET A 5 -9.62 -17.96 9.68
CA MET A 5 -9.85 -16.59 9.23
C MET A 5 -8.83 -16.30 8.14
N SER A 6 -9.28 -16.28 6.89
CA SER A 6 -8.42 -15.99 5.74
C SER A 6 -8.25 -14.50 5.59
N VAL A 7 -7.02 -14.07 5.33
CA VAL A 7 -6.75 -12.69 4.91
C VAL A 7 -6.94 -12.62 3.39
N SER A 8 -7.63 -11.60 2.90
CA SER A 8 -7.73 -11.36 1.46
C SER A 8 -7.39 -9.93 1.09
N ILE A 9 -6.96 -9.74 -0.14
CA ILE A 9 -6.54 -8.47 -0.72
C ILE A 9 -7.26 -8.30 -2.06
N ILE A 10 -7.95 -7.19 -2.24
CA ILE A 10 -8.65 -6.84 -3.48
C ILE A 10 -8.00 -5.58 -4.03
N LEU A 11 -7.58 -5.60 -5.30
CA LEU A 11 -7.18 -4.40 -6.03
C LEU A 11 -8.45 -3.67 -6.48
N LEU A 12 -8.69 -2.47 -5.99
CA LEU A 12 -9.88 -1.67 -6.36
C LEU A 12 -9.60 -0.77 -7.56
N ALA A 13 -8.42 -0.16 -7.60
CA ALA A 13 -7.93 0.67 -8.71
C ALA A 13 -6.46 0.97 -8.45
N HIS A 14 -5.72 1.34 -9.46
CA HIS A 14 -4.36 1.91 -9.45
C HIS A 14 -3.43 1.49 -8.29
N ALA A 15 -3.56 2.11 -7.10
CA ALA A 15 -2.88 1.76 -5.84
C ALA A 15 -3.89 1.55 -4.69
N ALA A 16 -5.19 1.57 -5.00
CA ALA A 16 -6.25 1.41 -4.03
C ALA A 16 -6.53 -0.06 -3.74
N PHE A 17 -6.49 -0.43 -2.47
CA PHE A 17 -6.73 -1.80 -2.04
C PHE A 17 -7.77 -1.88 -0.92
N GLN A 18 -8.51 -3.01 -0.92
CA GLN A 18 -9.26 -3.47 0.23
C GLN A 18 -8.56 -4.70 0.81
N ILE A 19 -8.34 -4.71 2.12
CA ILE A 19 -7.81 -5.86 2.85
C ILE A 19 -8.88 -6.32 3.82
N ARG A 20 -9.17 -7.61 3.85
CA ARG A 20 -10.06 -8.26 4.81
C ARG A 20 -9.27 -9.21 5.68
N GLY A 21 -9.43 -9.12 6.98
CA GLY A 21 -8.79 -10.00 7.95
C GLY A 21 -9.14 -9.64 9.38
N GLY A 22 -9.14 -10.60 10.29
CA GLY A 22 -9.52 -10.38 11.69
C GLY A 22 -10.97 -9.91 11.87
N GLY A 23 -11.86 -10.21 10.93
CA GLY A 23 -13.24 -9.72 10.92
C GLY A 23 -13.35 -8.22 10.62
N LYS A 24 -12.32 -7.60 10.05
CA LYS A 24 -12.22 -6.18 9.76
C LYS A 24 -12.03 -5.90 8.28
N ILE A 25 -12.47 -4.72 7.84
CA ILE A 25 -12.33 -4.18 6.50
C ILE A 25 -11.40 -2.96 6.55
N ILE A 26 -10.29 -3.06 5.84
CA ILE A 26 -9.27 -2.02 5.74
C ILE A 26 -9.22 -1.55 4.31
N TYR A 27 -9.30 -0.25 4.08
CA TYR A 27 -9.02 0.35 2.78
C TYR A 27 -7.71 1.13 2.80
N ILE A 28 -7.00 1.10 1.69
CA ILE A 28 -5.79 1.88 1.46
C ILE A 28 -5.94 2.66 0.18
N ASP A 29 -5.56 3.94 0.21
CA ASP A 29 -5.39 4.83 -0.95
C ASP A 29 -6.60 4.84 -1.89
N LEU A 30 -7.80 5.10 -1.34
CA LEU A 30 -9.01 5.27 -2.13
C LEU A 30 -8.91 6.50 -3.04
N GLU A 31 -9.18 6.30 -4.31
CA GLU A 31 -9.10 7.31 -5.38
C GLU A 31 -10.35 7.30 -6.24
N GLU A 32 -10.47 8.24 -7.20
CA GLU A 32 -11.67 8.49 -7.98
C GLU A 32 -12.27 7.23 -8.64
N TYR A 33 -11.43 6.35 -9.17
CA TYR A 33 -11.87 5.13 -9.88
C TYR A 33 -12.11 3.94 -8.95
N SER A 34 -11.76 4.05 -7.67
CA SER A 34 -12.09 3.01 -6.68
C SER A 34 -13.61 2.84 -6.53
N ASP A 35 -14.09 1.61 -6.47
CA ASP A 35 -15.50 1.31 -6.17
C ASP A 35 -15.68 0.53 -4.86
N PRO A 36 -15.45 1.18 -3.70
CA PRO A 36 -15.62 0.54 -2.40
C PRO A 36 -17.10 0.36 -2.07
N VAL A 37 -17.49 -0.86 -1.67
CA VAL A 37 -18.90 -1.22 -1.40
C VAL A 37 -19.25 -1.28 0.08
N GLU A 38 -18.30 -1.64 0.94
CA GLU A 38 -18.53 -1.92 2.36
C GLU A 38 -18.04 -0.77 3.24
N LYS A 39 -18.56 -0.71 4.46
CA LYS A 39 -18.07 0.26 5.45
C LYS A 39 -16.72 -0.20 6.01
N ALA A 40 -15.82 0.74 6.20
CA ALA A 40 -14.48 0.52 6.70
C ALA A 40 -14.43 0.49 8.23
N ASP A 41 -13.65 -0.43 8.77
CA ASP A 41 -13.13 -0.34 10.14
C ASP A 41 -11.91 0.60 10.18
N ILE A 42 -11.03 0.49 9.17
CA ILE A 42 -9.81 1.29 9.06
C ILE A 42 -9.69 1.83 7.63
N VAL A 43 -9.34 3.09 7.50
CA VAL A 43 -8.92 3.71 6.23
C VAL A 43 -7.49 4.21 6.39
N LEU A 44 -6.61 3.80 5.49
CA LEU A 44 -5.21 4.22 5.42
C LEU A 44 -5.02 5.09 4.18
N VAL A 45 -4.31 6.20 4.32
CA VAL A 45 -3.91 7.07 3.21
C VAL A 45 -2.41 7.26 3.29
N THR A 46 -1.69 6.97 2.22
CA THR A 46 -0.23 7.09 2.20
C THR A 46 0.23 8.53 2.05
N HIS A 47 -0.47 9.34 1.26
CA HIS A 47 -0.17 10.75 1.03
C HIS A 47 -1.36 11.49 0.39
N SER A 48 -1.23 12.81 0.21
CA SER A 48 -2.35 13.69 -0.14
C SER A 48 -2.64 13.85 -1.64
N HIS A 49 -1.96 13.14 -2.55
CA HIS A 49 -2.28 13.22 -3.97
C HIS A 49 -3.67 12.64 -4.26
N THR A 50 -4.32 13.10 -5.33
CA THR A 50 -5.74 12.79 -5.63
C THR A 50 -5.96 11.33 -5.98
N ASP A 51 -4.97 10.68 -6.55
CA ASP A 51 -4.93 9.25 -6.88
C ASP A 51 -4.64 8.33 -5.68
N HIS A 52 -4.60 8.89 -4.45
CA HIS A 52 -4.44 8.16 -3.18
C HIS A 52 -5.40 8.65 -2.08
N CYS A 53 -5.95 9.85 -2.23
CA CYS A 53 -6.73 10.53 -1.20
C CYS A 53 -7.95 11.23 -1.80
N ASP A 54 -8.98 10.45 -2.15
CA ASP A 54 -10.26 10.97 -2.63
C ASP A 54 -11.23 11.15 -1.46
N PRO A 55 -11.66 12.39 -1.14
CA PRO A 55 -12.55 12.66 -0.02
C PRO A 55 -13.92 12.00 -0.16
N ASP A 56 -14.47 11.92 -1.37
CA ASP A 56 -15.81 11.39 -1.59
C ASP A 56 -15.81 9.86 -1.38
N LYS A 57 -14.80 9.17 -1.90
CA LYS A 57 -14.64 7.72 -1.71
C LYS A 57 -14.39 7.37 -0.24
N ILE A 58 -13.53 8.14 0.45
CA ILE A 58 -13.27 7.96 1.87
C ILE A 58 -14.55 8.21 2.70
N ASN A 59 -15.29 9.28 2.40
CA ASN A 59 -16.55 9.58 3.08
C ASN A 59 -17.62 8.52 2.83
N ARG A 60 -17.65 7.91 1.64
CA ARG A 60 -18.58 6.82 1.31
C ARG A 60 -18.39 5.59 2.20
N VAL A 61 -17.16 5.24 2.55
CA VAL A 61 -16.87 4.03 3.34
C VAL A 61 -16.83 4.27 4.85
N ARG A 62 -16.47 5.47 5.31
CA ARG A 62 -16.33 5.73 6.74
C ARG A 62 -17.68 5.86 7.45
N ASN A 63 -17.67 5.59 8.73
CA ASN A 63 -18.73 5.84 9.71
C ASN A 63 -18.11 6.38 11.01
N SER A 64 -18.89 6.54 12.07
CA SER A 64 -18.42 7.09 13.34
C SER A 64 -17.38 6.24 14.08
N SER A 65 -17.26 4.95 13.74
CA SER A 65 -16.29 4.02 14.34
C SER A 65 -15.05 3.77 13.48
N THR A 66 -15.02 4.29 12.25
CA THR A 66 -13.89 4.12 11.34
C THR A 66 -12.67 4.87 11.85
N VAL A 67 -11.54 4.16 11.98
CA VAL A 67 -10.24 4.79 12.28
C VAL A 67 -9.60 5.24 10.98
N LEU A 68 -9.36 6.55 10.84
CA LEU A 68 -8.73 7.14 9.66
C LEU A 68 -7.27 7.50 9.99
N ILE A 69 -6.33 6.77 9.38
CA ILE A 69 -4.89 6.97 9.55
C ILE A 69 -4.33 7.56 8.25
N ALA A 70 -3.74 8.73 8.34
CA ALA A 70 -3.16 9.44 7.20
C ALA A 70 -2.10 10.44 7.67
N PRO A 71 -1.15 10.85 6.82
CA PRO A 71 -0.28 11.99 7.12
C PRO A 71 -1.06 13.25 7.44
N GLU A 72 -0.50 14.10 8.31
CA GLU A 72 -1.14 15.35 8.77
C GLU A 72 -1.59 16.26 7.61
N GLU A 73 -0.85 16.25 6.51
CA GLU A 73 -1.19 17.04 5.32
C GLU A 73 -2.55 16.67 4.67
N CYS A 74 -3.02 15.42 4.89
CA CYS A 74 -4.30 14.96 4.36
C CYS A 74 -5.50 15.59 5.10
N ARG A 75 -5.30 16.10 6.32
CA ARG A 75 -6.36 16.70 7.17
C ARG A 75 -7.18 17.76 6.45
N SER A 76 -6.53 18.58 5.63
CA SER A 76 -7.23 19.65 4.89
C SER A 76 -8.23 19.14 3.86
N LYS A 77 -8.06 17.88 3.38
CA LYS A 77 -8.92 17.24 2.38
C LYS A 77 -10.00 16.36 3.00
N ILE A 78 -9.62 15.54 3.98
CA ILE A 78 -10.47 14.44 4.48
C ILE A 78 -10.90 14.62 5.95
N GLY A 79 -10.58 15.75 6.56
CA GLY A 79 -10.94 16.07 7.95
C GLY A 79 -10.00 15.44 8.98
N GLU A 80 -10.52 15.12 10.16
CA GLU A 80 -9.71 14.57 11.25
C GLU A 80 -9.07 13.24 10.89
N VAL A 81 -7.75 13.16 11.09
CA VAL A 81 -6.92 11.97 10.86
C VAL A 81 -6.10 11.67 12.11
N THR A 82 -5.70 10.41 12.25
CA THR A 82 -4.67 9.97 13.19
C THR A 82 -3.35 9.85 12.44
N PRO A 83 -2.43 10.81 12.57
CA PRO A 83 -1.16 10.76 11.86
C PRO A 83 -0.23 9.74 12.50
N LEU A 84 0.46 8.95 11.66
CA LEU A 84 1.59 8.13 12.04
C LEU A 84 2.82 8.58 11.26
N LYS A 85 3.91 8.88 11.98
CA LYS A 85 5.21 9.16 11.37
C LYS A 85 5.95 7.84 11.08
N PRO A 86 6.87 7.82 10.11
CA PRO A 86 7.69 6.64 9.88
C PRO A 86 8.35 6.12 11.16
N GLY A 87 8.16 4.84 11.44
CA GLY A 87 8.57 4.17 12.69
C GLY A 87 7.49 4.03 13.75
N GLU A 88 6.48 4.89 13.75
CA GLU A 88 5.35 4.80 14.68
C GLU A 88 4.36 3.71 14.27
N SER A 89 3.63 3.18 15.24
CA SER A 89 2.62 2.15 15.02
C SER A 89 1.42 2.31 15.94
N MET A 90 0.26 1.84 15.45
CA MET A 90 -1.00 1.77 16.19
C MET A 90 -1.57 0.36 16.12
N ALA A 91 -2.18 -0.08 17.21
CA ALA A 91 -2.96 -1.33 17.26
C ALA A 91 -4.45 -0.99 17.35
N ILE A 92 -5.25 -1.64 16.49
CA ILE A 92 -6.70 -1.44 16.39
C ILE A 92 -7.35 -2.81 16.31
N ASP A 93 -8.03 -3.25 17.35
CA ASP A 93 -8.81 -4.49 17.38
C ASP A 93 -8.04 -5.73 16.83
N GLY A 94 -6.79 -5.90 17.23
CA GLY A 94 -5.93 -7.02 16.79
C GLY A 94 -5.16 -6.80 15.49
N ILE A 95 -5.41 -5.69 14.79
CA ILE A 95 -4.64 -5.27 13.62
C ILE A 95 -3.57 -4.28 14.08
N LYS A 96 -2.33 -4.47 13.62
CA LYS A 96 -1.24 -3.51 13.85
C LYS A 96 -0.89 -2.81 12.54
N VAL A 97 -0.94 -1.49 12.55
CA VAL A 97 -0.50 -0.62 11.45
C VAL A 97 0.78 0.10 11.87
N LYS A 98 1.84 -0.01 11.07
CA LYS A 98 3.10 0.72 11.28
C LYS A 98 3.39 1.54 10.03
N ALA A 99 3.60 2.84 10.20
CA ALA A 99 4.08 3.71 9.12
C ALA A 99 5.58 3.50 8.90
N VAL A 100 5.97 3.49 7.62
CA VAL A 100 7.37 3.38 7.18
C VAL A 100 7.70 4.45 6.17
N GLN A 101 8.98 4.66 5.87
CA GLN A 101 9.43 5.66 4.89
C GLN A 101 8.90 5.35 3.49
N ALA A 102 8.46 6.41 2.79
CA ALA A 102 8.15 6.41 1.37
C ALA A 102 8.53 7.78 0.80
N TYR A 103 9.44 7.83 -0.19
CA TYR A 103 9.88 9.08 -0.78
C TYR A 103 10.63 8.86 -2.11
N ASN A 104 10.76 9.95 -2.90
CA ASN A 104 11.60 9.98 -4.07
C ASN A 104 12.95 10.66 -3.79
N TYR A 105 14.02 10.08 -4.31
CA TYR A 105 15.35 10.68 -4.37
C TYR A 105 15.95 10.63 -5.79
N LYS A 106 15.25 9.97 -6.75
CA LYS A 106 15.60 9.89 -8.17
C LYS A 106 14.59 10.60 -9.04
N ARG A 107 13.33 10.70 -8.62
CA ARG A 107 12.23 11.24 -9.43
C ARG A 107 11.83 12.63 -8.97
N PHE A 108 11.98 13.58 -9.91
CA PHE A 108 11.82 15.01 -9.62
C PHE A 108 10.86 15.65 -10.62
N ARG A 109 9.92 16.48 -10.13
CA ARG A 109 9.08 17.33 -10.99
C ARG A 109 9.87 18.52 -11.58
N SER A 110 10.95 18.92 -10.91
CA SER A 110 11.90 19.94 -11.36
C SER A 110 13.19 19.79 -10.54
N PRO A 111 14.33 20.41 -10.95
CA PRO A 111 15.59 20.30 -10.22
C PRO A 111 15.43 20.59 -8.73
N GLY A 112 15.81 19.63 -7.88
CA GLY A 112 15.76 19.73 -6.42
C GLY A 112 14.34 19.59 -5.81
N LYS A 113 13.30 19.31 -6.62
CA LYS A 113 11.92 19.15 -6.13
C LYS A 113 11.39 17.75 -6.47
N PRO A 114 11.59 16.74 -5.61
CA PRO A 114 11.06 15.41 -5.87
C PRO A 114 9.52 15.42 -5.93
N TYR A 115 8.92 14.42 -6.58
CA TYR A 115 7.47 14.28 -6.61
C TYR A 115 6.94 14.00 -5.19
N HIS A 116 7.61 13.12 -4.45
CA HIS A 116 7.27 12.76 -3.07
C HIS A 116 8.50 13.04 -2.17
N PRO A 117 8.60 14.25 -1.58
CA PRO A 117 9.69 14.59 -0.67
C PRO A 117 9.70 13.69 0.56
N LYS A 118 10.86 13.38 1.12
CA LYS A 118 10.97 12.65 2.39
C LYS A 118 10.21 13.38 3.50
N GLY A 119 9.31 12.66 4.18
CA GLY A 119 8.46 13.18 5.24
C GLY A 119 7.10 13.73 4.77
N MET A 120 6.80 13.74 3.46
CA MET A 120 5.48 14.05 2.91
C MET A 120 4.52 12.88 3.14
N GLY A 121 4.85 11.72 2.60
CA GLY A 121 4.03 10.51 2.67
C GLY A 121 4.68 9.38 3.46
N VAL A 122 3.95 8.29 3.56
CA VAL A 122 4.36 7.04 4.22
C VAL A 122 3.95 5.81 3.42
N GLY A 123 4.69 4.70 3.62
CA GLY A 123 4.17 3.37 3.35
C GLY A 123 3.60 2.77 4.63
N TYR A 124 2.91 1.64 4.54
CA TYR A 124 2.34 0.95 5.68
C TYR A 124 2.74 -0.51 5.73
N LEU A 125 3.09 -1.00 6.93
CA LEU A 125 3.09 -2.41 7.29
C LEU A 125 1.83 -2.69 8.09
N ILE A 126 0.99 -3.61 7.60
CA ILE A 126 -0.28 -4.01 8.19
C ILE A 126 -0.14 -5.46 8.63
N SER A 127 -0.19 -5.69 9.95
CA SER A 127 -0.15 -7.05 10.50
C SER A 127 -1.55 -7.44 10.95
N VAL A 128 -2.07 -8.51 10.36
CA VAL A 128 -3.41 -9.06 10.62
C VAL A 128 -3.36 -10.58 10.49
N GLU A 129 -3.95 -11.32 11.42
CA GLU A 129 -4.02 -12.80 11.43
C GLU A 129 -2.63 -13.46 11.21
N GLY A 130 -1.57 -12.89 11.80
CA GLY A 130 -0.21 -13.40 11.67
C GLY A 130 0.44 -13.18 10.29
N LYS A 131 -0.22 -12.49 9.38
CA LYS A 131 0.33 -12.06 8.08
C LYS A 131 0.74 -10.60 8.15
N THR A 132 1.79 -10.24 7.43
CA THR A 132 2.25 -8.84 7.29
C THR A 132 2.18 -8.42 5.83
N ILE A 133 1.40 -7.40 5.55
CA ILE A 133 1.22 -6.80 4.23
C ILE A 133 1.93 -5.46 4.22
N TYR A 134 2.81 -5.24 3.25
CA TYR A 134 3.48 -3.97 3.00
C TYR A 134 2.85 -3.26 1.81
N HIS A 135 2.34 -2.07 2.02
CA HIS A 135 1.95 -1.14 0.96
C HIS A 135 3.01 -0.04 0.89
N ALA A 136 3.71 0.04 -0.23
CA ALA A 136 4.87 0.92 -0.35
C ALA A 136 4.49 2.41 -0.42
N GLY A 137 3.26 2.74 -0.85
CA GLY A 137 2.90 4.09 -1.27
C GLY A 137 3.71 4.51 -2.50
N ASP A 138 3.77 5.80 -2.75
CA ASP A 138 4.55 6.36 -3.84
C ASP A 138 5.99 6.63 -3.41
N THR A 139 6.91 5.87 -3.98
CA THR A 139 8.31 5.87 -3.55
C THR A 139 9.26 5.39 -4.66
N ASP A 140 10.52 5.77 -4.56
CA ASP A 140 11.62 5.07 -5.20
C ASP A 140 12.01 3.82 -4.40
N PHE A 141 12.86 2.95 -4.94
CA PHE A 141 13.49 1.88 -4.17
C PHE A 141 14.48 2.49 -3.17
N ILE A 142 14.05 2.65 -1.92
CA ILE A 142 14.81 3.28 -0.84
C ILE A 142 15.53 2.24 0.03
N PRO A 143 16.68 2.60 0.66
CA PRO A 143 17.45 1.67 1.51
C PRO A 143 16.64 1.06 2.65
N GLU A 144 15.72 1.81 3.23
CA GLU A 144 14.87 1.41 4.36
C GLU A 144 13.97 0.20 4.04
N MET A 145 13.73 -0.11 2.77
CA MET A 145 12.96 -1.30 2.37
C MET A 145 13.64 -2.62 2.76
N LYS A 146 14.97 -2.62 2.94
CA LYS A 146 15.73 -3.79 3.40
C LYS A 146 15.55 -4.07 4.90
N GLU A 147 14.97 -3.12 5.65
CA GLU A 147 14.83 -3.16 7.10
C GLU A 147 13.38 -3.41 7.56
N LEU A 148 12.47 -3.73 6.62
CA LEU A 148 11.04 -3.93 6.93
C LEU A 148 10.77 -5.16 7.80
N GLY A 149 11.71 -6.10 7.88
CA GLY A 149 11.52 -7.39 8.56
C GLY A 149 10.77 -8.39 7.68
N THR A 150 10.04 -9.32 8.30
CA THR A 150 9.28 -10.33 7.56
C THR A 150 8.03 -9.72 6.95
N VAL A 151 7.91 -9.87 5.62
CA VAL A 151 6.76 -9.42 4.82
C VAL A 151 6.16 -10.64 4.11
N ASP A 152 4.86 -10.88 4.28
CA ASP A 152 4.17 -11.94 3.54
C ASP A 152 3.75 -11.45 2.15
N VAL A 153 3.21 -10.24 2.05
CA VAL A 153 2.81 -9.62 0.77
C VAL A 153 3.39 -8.23 0.67
N ALA A 154 4.03 -7.91 -0.46
CA ALA A 154 4.48 -6.56 -0.80
C ALA A 154 3.71 -6.02 -2.01
N LEU A 155 3.02 -4.90 -1.81
CA LEU A 155 2.33 -4.12 -2.84
C LEU A 155 3.29 -3.02 -3.30
N LEU A 156 3.82 -3.15 -4.53
CA LEU A 156 4.96 -2.34 -4.99
C LEU A 156 4.60 -1.57 -6.26
N PRO A 157 4.78 -0.23 -6.30
CA PRO A 157 4.53 0.56 -7.48
C PRO A 157 5.59 0.27 -8.56
N THR A 158 5.16 0.25 -9.83
CA THR A 158 6.02 -0.04 -10.98
C THR A 158 5.78 0.90 -12.18
N GLY A 159 5.16 2.05 -11.94
CA GLY A 159 4.68 2.96 -12.99
C GLY A 159 5.73 3.90 -13.59
N ASP A 160 6.93 3.97 -13.03
CA ASP A 160 8.08 4.78 -13.49
C ASP A 160 7.95 6.27 -13.12
N THR A 161 7.29 7.09 -13.85
CA THR A 161 7.37 8.58 -13.79
C THR A 161 7.39 9.17 -12.37
N TYR A 162 6.56 8.67 -11.47
CA TYR A 162 6.40 9.18 -10.09
C TYR A 162 6.95 8.22 -9.04
N THR A 163 7.10 6.95 -9.41
CA THR A 163 7.45 5.84 -8.53
C THR A 163 8.54 4.98 -9.18
N MET A 164 8.89 3.86 -8.57
CA MET A 164 9.79 2.87 -9.16
C MET A 164 9.35 2.48 -10.57
N ASP A 165 10.32 2.25 -11.46
CA ASP A 165 10.07 1.53 -12.71
C ASP A 165 9.98 0.02 -12.46
N VAL A 166 9.66 -0.74 -13.49
CA VAL A 166 9.55 -2.22 -13.43
C VAL A 166 10.83 -2.88 -12.91
N LYS A 167 12.01 -2.36 -13.28
CA LYS A 167 13.30 -2.91 -12.85
C LYS A 167 13.56 -2.60 -11.38
N GLU A 168 13.36 -1.35 -10.97
CA GLU A 168 13.52 -0.92 -9.57
C GLU A 168 12.51 -1.60 -8.65
N GLY A 169 11.24 -1.73 -9.08
CA GLY A 169 10.23 -2.49 -8.34
C GLY A 169 10.62 -3.95 -8.13
N ALA A 170 11.20 -4.59 -9.16
CA ALA A 170 11.72 -5.95 -9.03
C ALA A 170 12.93 -6.02 -8.09
N GLU A 171 13.84 -5.04 -8.13
CA GLU A 171 14.96 -4.95 -7.19
C GLU A 171 14.48 -4.75 -5.74
N ALA A 172 13.43 -3.94 -5.54
CA ALA A 172 12.77 -3.77 -4.25
C ALA A 172 12.15 -5.09 -3.75
N ALA A 173 11.41 -5.81 -4.60
CA ALA A 173 10.85 -7.12 -4.26
C ALA A 173 11.94 -8.12 -3.85
N LEU A 174 13.07 -8.16 -4.58
CA LEU A 174 14.20 -9.02 -4.23
C LEU A 174 14.87 -8.63 -2.91
N ALA A 175 14.93 -7.33 -2.60
CA ALA A 175 15.54 -6.83 -1.36
C ALA A 175 14.65 -7.05 -0.12
N ILE A 176 13.33 -6.91 -0.27
CA ILE A 176 12.32 -7.18 0.77
C ILE A 176 12.17 -8.68 0.98
N ASN A 177 12.26 -9.45 -0.10
CA ASN A 177 12.09 -10.91 -0.14
C ASN A 177 10.75 -11.38 0.49
N PRO A 178 9.60 -10.82 0.06
CA PRO A 178 8.29 -11.24 0.55
C PRO A 178 7.93 -12.63 0.01
N LYS A 179 6.93 -13.30 0.59
CA LYS A 179 6.38 -14.53 -0.01
C LYS A 179 5.68 -14.22 -1.32
N ILE A 180 4.98 -13.08 -1.38
CA ILE A 180 4.19 -12.64 -2.54
C ILE A 180 4.51 -11.19 -2.84
N ALA A 181 4.71 -10.85 -4.11
CA ALA A 181 4.80 -9.48 -4.60
C ALA A 181 3.65 -9.19 -5.57
N ILE A 182 2.96 -8.08 -5.36
CA ILE A 182 1.86 -7.60 -6.21
C ILE A 182 2.27 -6.25 -6.80
N PRO A 183 2.47 -6.13 -8.11
CA PRO A 183 2.71 -4.84 -8.74
C PRO A 183 1.44 -4.01 -8.71
N MET A 184 1.59 -2.73 -8.37
CA MET A 184 0.55 -1.72 -8.37
C MET A 184 1.04 -0.44 -9.03
N HIS A 185 0.18 0.59 -9.15
CA HIS A 185 0.55 1.90 -9.70
C HIS A 185 1.30 1.78 -11.03
N THR A 186 0.78 0.93 -11.91
CA THR A 186 1.54 0.44 -13.07
C THR A 186 1.53 1.41 -14.26
N TRP A 187 0.52 2.28 -14.37
CA TRP A 187 0.31 3.15 -15.55
C TRP A 187 0.40 2.38 -16.88
N GLY A 188 -0.13 1.14 -16.90
CA GLY A 188 -0.09 0.27 -18.09
C GLY A 188 1.29 -0.29 -18.43
N LYS A 189 2.27 -0.23 -17.52
CA LYS A 189 3.59 -0.84 -17.70
C LYS A 189 3.50 -2.38 -17.65
N ASP A 190 4.49 -3.02 -18.25
CA ASP A 190 4.53 -4.47 -18.39
C ASP A 190 4.79 -5.20 -17.07
N THR A 191 3.71 -5.66 -16.44
CA THR A 191 3.77 -6.47 -15.22
C THR A 191 4.35 -7.87 -15.44
N ALA A 192 4.36 -8.37 -16.69
CA ALA A 192 4.98 -9.66 -17.01
C ALA A 192 6.51 -9.58 -16.88
N GLU A 193 7.11 -8.46 -17.24
CA GLU A 193 8.54 -8.22 -17.05
C GLU A 193 8.89 -8.13 -15.55
N PHE A 194 8.05 -7.48 -14.72
CA PHE A 194 8.21 -7.48 -13.25
C PHE A 194 8.22 -8.92 -12.73
N LYS A 195 7.20 -9.71 -13.09
CA LYS A 195 7.08 -11.11 -12.67
C LYS A 195 8.30 -11.93 -13.06
N LYS A 196 8.72 -11.86 -14.32
CA LYS A 196 9.90 -12.56 -14.83
C LYS A 196 11.17 -12.23 -14.05
N ARG A 197 11.39 -10.94 -13.74
CA ARG A 197 12.59 -10.49 -13.02
C ARG A 197 12.64 -10.99 -11.58
N VAL A 198 11.51 -10.98 -10.88
CA VAL A 198 11.42 -11.40 -9.47
C VAL A 198 11.54 -12.92 -9.37
N GLU A 199 10.70 -13.67 -10.08
CA GLU A 199 10.61 -15.12 -9.98
C GLU A 199 11.87 -15.84 -10.52
N ALA A 200 12.64 -15.22 -11.43
CA ALA A 200 13.90 -15.78 -11.89
C ALA A 200 15.03 -15.75 -10.84
N LYS A 201 14.90 -14.94 -9.78
CA LYS A 201 15.99 -14.67 -8.82
C LYS A 201 15.63 -14.92 -7.35
N SER A 202 14.40 -15.27 -7.07
CA SER A 202 13.91 -15.50 -5.70
C SER A 202 12.79 -16.55 -5.68
N SER A 203 12.41 -16.98 -4.48
CA SER A 203 11.22 -17.79 -4.23
C SER A 203 9.94 -16.95 -4.09
N THR A 204 10.03 -15.63 -4.20
CA THR A 204 8.88 -14.73 -4.17
C THR A 204 7.97 -15.03 -5.35
N ARG A 205 6.71 -15.35 -5.09
CA ARG A 205 5.68 -15.50 -6.13
C ARG A 205 5.13 -14.12 -6.49
N VAL A 206 5.01 -13.84 -7.79
CA VAL A 206 4.35 -12.61 -8.26
C VAL A 206 2.92 -12.90 -8.64
N VAL A 207 2.00 -12.17 -8.05
CA VAL A 207 0.57 -12.17 -8.36
C VAL A 207 0.23 -10.85 -9.02
N VAL A 208 -0.29 -10.89 -10.23
CA VAL A 208 -0.77 -9.70 -10.96
C VAL A 208 -2.29 -9.68 -10.85
N LEU A 209 -2.83 -8.68 -10.19
CA LEU A 209 -4.28 -8.53 -10.02
C LEU A 209 -4.84 -7.58 -11.08
N GLN A 210 -6.06 -7.87 -11.54
CA GLN A 210 -6.90 -6.93 -12.24
C GLN A 210 -7.78 -6.18 -11.24
N GLU A 211 -8.31 -5.02 -11.60
CA GLU A 211 -9.26 -4.29 -10.78
C GLU A 211 -10.49 -5.16 -10.46
N GLY A 212 -10.88 -5.18 -9.19
CA GLY A 212 -11.93 -6.04 -8.66
C GLY A 212 -11.50 -7.48 -8.35
N GLU A 213 -10.28 -7.89 -8.71
CA GLU A 213 -9.79 -9.24 -8.42
C GLU A 213 -9.34 -9.37 -6.95
N GLU A 214 -9.73 -10.48 -6.33
CA GLU A 214 -9.42 -10.83 -4.94
C GLU A 214 -8.36 -11.93 -4.88
N TYR A 215 -7.36 -11.72 -4.05
CA TYR A 215 -6.33 -12.71 -3.72
C TYR A 215 -6.46 -13.12 -2.25
N HIS A 216 -6.55 -14.43 -2.00
CA HIS A 216 -6.61 -15.02 -0.65
C HIS A 216 -5.22 -15.47 -0.20
N LEU A 217 -4.84 -15.08 1.02
CA LEU A 217 -3.62 -15.52 1.69
C LEU A 217 -3.93 -16.75 2.54
N ASP A 218 -3.27 -17.83 2.22
CA ASP A 218 -3.32 -19.09 2.99
C ASP A 218 -2.44 -19.03 4.26
#